data_346455af9dee7543af7e7f70d65d4ece
#
_entry.id   346455af9dee7543af7e7f70d65d4ece
#
_cell.length_a   1.000
_cell.length_b   1.000
_cell.length_c   1.000
_cell.angle_alpha   90.00
_cell.angle_beta   90.00
_cell.angle_gamma   90.00
#
_symmetry.space_group_name_H-M   'P 1'
#
loop_
_entity.id
_entity.type
_entity.pdbx_description
1 polymer ?
#
loop_
_entity_poly.entity_id
_entity_poly.type
_entity_poly.pdbx_seq_one_letter_code
_entity_poly.pdbx_strand_id
1 'polypeptide(L)'
;ERFGSGTGPFRWAPELIAGSLPLDEWETIEQKIWSSPGTCNVMGTASTMTALAEVMGMSLTGASSVPAMDSRGHQLAAAAGRRIVQLVWDDVKPSDIIGDASIRNAAKAGVALGGSTNAASHLIAIARRAGSGFTLEAFDDSGRQVPVLANVQPSGEYIMHEFADAGGLPAMLTRLASQLELEAPTVTGATLGENISHAKVGDPDVIRSMDNPVATEALAVLKGNLAPNG
;
A
#
# COMPACT_ATOMS: atom_id res chain seq x y z
N GLU A 1 9.06 -17.23 -13.69
CA GLU A 1 8.50 -15.94 -14.08
C GLU A 1 7.36 -15.55 -13.14
N ARG A 2 7.26 -14.26 -12.78
CA ARG A 2 6.20 -13.73 -11.89
C ARG A 2 5.03 -13.23 -12.74
N PHE A 3 3.87 -13.83 -12.55
CA PHE A 3 2.66 -13.49 -13.29
C PHE A 3 1.80 -12.54 -12.45
N GLY A 4 1.90 -11.24 -12.74
CA GLY A 4 1.08 -10.23 -12.07
C GLY A 4 -0.34 -10.20 -12.65
N SER A 5 -1.36 -10.28 -11.79
CA SER A 5 -2.77 -10.28 -12.19
C SER A 5 -3.22 -8.99 -12.89
N GLY A 6 -2.58 -7.88 -12.58
CA GLY A 6 -2.82 -6.59 -13.26
C GLY A 6 -1.89 -6.35 -14.45
N THR A 7 -0.64 -6.81 -14.36
CA THR A 7 0.41 -6.54 -15.37
C THR A 7 0.47 -7.59 -16.46
N GLY A 8 0.15 -8.85 -16.14
CA GLY A 8 0.19 -9.96 -17.09
C GLY A 8 -0.67 -9.74 -18.34
N PRO A 9 -1.96 -9.43 -18.21
CA PRO A 9 -2.81 -9.19 -19.39
C PRO A 9 -2.29 -8.07 -20.29
N PHE A 10 -1.78 -6.98 -19.73
CA PHE A 10 -1.22 -5.88 -20.52
C PHE A 10 0.06 -6.28 -21.27
N ARG A 11 0.83 -7.21 -20.72
CA ARG A 11 2.07 -7.70 -21.35
C ARG A 11 1.79 -8.65 -22.51
N TRP A 12 0.90 -9.62 -22.34
CA TRP A 12 0.76 -10.74 -23.29
C TRP A 12 -0.48 -10.63 -24.19
N ALA A 13 -1.52 -9.90 -23.83
CA ALA A 13 -2.68 -9.74 -24.70
C ALA A 13 -2.35 -9.14 -26.09
N PRO A 14 -1.44 -8.15 -26.22
CA PRO A 14 -1.02 -7.67 -27.54
C PRO A 14 -0.38 -8.76 -28.41
N GLU A 15 0.41 -9.67 -27.83
CA GLU A 15 1.05 -10.77 -28.54
C GLU A 15 0.02 -11.82 -28.99
N LEU A 16 -0.97 -12.11 -28.15
CA LEU A 16 -2.11 -12.96 -28.51
C LEU A 16 -2.90 -12.37 -29.68
N ILE A 17 -3.24 -11.07 -29.60
CA ILE A 17 -3.97 -10.36 -30.65
C ILE A 17 -3.17 -10.33 -31.97
N ALA A 18 -1.85 -10.16 -31.89
CA ALA A 18 -0.96 -10.20 -33.05
C ALA A 18 -0.75 -11.62 -33.63
N GLY A 19 -1.22 -12.66 -32.94
CA GLY A 19 -1.03 -14.06 -33.35
C GLY A 19 0.39 -14.59 -33.11
N SER A 20 1.22 -13.89 -32.35
CA SER A 20 2.58 -14.32 -31.98
C SER A 20 2.61 -15.18 -30.72
N LEU A 21 1.55 -15.14 -29.90
CA LEU A 21 1.35 -16.00 -28.72
C LEU A 21 0.28 -17.05 -29.05
N PRO A 22 0.56 -18.36 -28.99
CA PRO A 22 -0.42 -19.42 -29.16
C PRO A 22 -1.49 -19.39 -28.06
N LEU A 23 -2.71 -19.83 -28.39
CA LEU A 23 -3.86 -19.80 -27.47
C LEU A 23 -3.63 -20.70 -26.24
N ASP A 24 -3.02 -21.87 -26.40
CA ASP A 24 -2.72 -22.81 -25.33
C ASP A 24 -1.67 -22.24 -24.36
N GLU A 25 -0.73 -21.45 -24.86
CA GLU A 25 0.23 -20.74 -24.02
C GLU A 25 -0.46 -19.61 -23.24
N TRP A 26 -1.37 -18.87 -23.88
CA TRP A 26 -2.18 -17.87 -23.21
C TRP A 26 -3.04 -18.47 -22.08
N GLU A 27 -3.71 -19.60 -22.31
CA GLU A 27 -4.48 -20.31 -21.31
C GLU A 27 -3.62 -20.73 -20.09
N THR A 28 -2.38 -21.13 -20.37
CA THR A 28 -1.38 -21.44 -19.31
C THR A 28 -1.03 -20.20 -18.48
N ILE A 29 -0.87 -19.04 -19.13
CA ILE A 29 -0.61 -17.76 -18.47
C ILE A 29 -1.80 -17.36 -17.59
N GLU A 30 -3.02 -17.44 -18.12
CA GLU A 30 -4.24 -17.11 -17.38
C GLU A 30 -4.37 -17.94 -16.09
N GLN A 31 -4.08 -19.23 -16.12
CA GLN A 31 -4.12 -20.10 -14.96
C GLN A 31 -3.09 -19.72 -13.89
N LYS A 32 -1.94 -19.16 -14.29
CA LYS A 32 -0.87 -18.75 -13.37
C LYS A 32 -1.08 -17.36 -12.76
N ILE A 33 -1.84 -16.49 -13.43
CA ILE A 33 -2.17 -15.13 -12.96
C ILE A 33 -2.99 -15.19 -11.66
N TRP A 34 -3.92 -16.14 -11.56
CA TRP A 34 -4.86 -16.28 -10.46
C TRP A 34 -4.60 -17.56 -9.66
N SER A 35 -3.61 -17.51 -8.78
CA SER A 35 -3.21 -18.68 -7.99
C SER A 35 -4.07 -18.93 -6.75
N SER A 36 -4.80 -17.91 -6.27
CA SER A 36 -5.64 -18.01 -5.07
C SER A 36 -6.71 -16.91 -5.01
N PRO A 37 -7.77 -17.07 -4.18
CA PRO A 37 -8.68 -15.97 -3.84
C PRO A 37 -7.95 -14.79 -3.20
N GLY A 38 -8.52 -13.61 -3.31
CA GLY A 38 -8.00 -12.39 -2.69
C GLY A 38 -8.03 -11.19 -3.63
N THR A 39 -7.29 -10.16 -3.29
CA THR A 39 -7.06 -8.99 -4.16
C THR A 39 -6.05 -9.33 -5.25
N CYS A 40 -5.84 -8.40 -6.19
CA CYS A 40 -4.75 -8.52 -7.16
C CYS A 40 -3.42 -8.79 -6.45
N ASN A 41 -2.58 -9.65 -7.04
CA ASN A 41 -1.27 -9.97 -6.51
C ASN A 41 -0.19 -8.92 -6.84
N VAL A 42 -0.59 -7.76 -7.33
CA VAL A 42 0.25 -6.59 -7.61
C VAL A 42 -0.20 -5.40 -6.74
N MET A 43 0.61 -4.33 -6.67
CA MET A 43 0.29 -3.11 -5.94
C MET A 43 -0.73 -2.26 -6.73
N GLY A 44 -1.95 -2.77 -6.84
CA GLY A 44 -3.11 -2.06 -7.39
C GLY A 44 -3.82 -1.21 -6.35
N THR A 45 -4.99 -0.68 -6.70
CA THR A 45 -5.78 0.20 -5.81
C THR A 45 -6.18 -0.49 -4.51
N ALA A 46 -6.60 -1.78 -4.58
CA ALA A 46 -7.01 -2.52 -3.38
C ALA A 46 -5.85 -2.66 -2.38
N SER A 47 -4.69 -3.16 -2.82
CA SER A 47 -3.50 -3.30 -1.96
C SER A 47 -3.02 -1.95 -1.44
N THR A 48 -3.00 -0.93 -2.30
CA THR A 48 -2.64 0.45 -1.90
C THR A 48 -3.57 0.93 -0.79
N MET A 49 -4.89 0.94 -0.99
CA MET A 49 -5.82 1.52 -0.02
C MET A 49 -5.90 0.72 1.29
N THR A 50 -5.73 -0.61 1.24
CA THR A 50 -5.62 -1.43 2.44
C THR A 50 -4.37 -1.06 3.25
N ALA A 51 -3.23 -0.86 2.59
CA ALA A 51 -2.01 -0.40 3.23
C ALA A 51 -2.17 1.02 3.83
N LEU A 52 -2.78 1.94 3.08
CA LEU A 52 -3.02 3.31 3.57
C LEU A 52 -3.98 3.34 4.76
N ALA A 53 -5.00 2.48 4.80
CA ALA A 53 -5.86 2.35 5.97
C ALA A 53 -5.07 1.90 7.22
N GLU A 54 -4.11 0.99 7.05
CA GLU A 54 -3.21 0.58 8.14
C GLU A 54 -2.28 1.72 8.58
N VAL A 55 -1.66 2.44 7.64
CA VAL A 55 -0.81 3.61 7.94
C VAL A 55 -1.58 4.72 8.64
N MET A 56 -2.84 4.95 8.25
CA MET A 56 -3.71 5.91 8.93
C MET A 56 -4.15 5.45 10.33
N GLY A 57 -3.71 4.28 10.78
CA GLY A 57 -4.03 3.74 12.09
C GLY A 57 -5.39 3.04 12.19
N MET A 58 -6.10 2.81 11.07
CA MET A 58 -7.45 2.24 11.05
C MET A 58 -7.48 0.71 10.89
N SER A 59 -6.33 0.06 10.91
CA SER A 59 -6.20 -1.40 10.84
C SER A 59 -5.17 -1.91 11.84
N LEU A 60 -5.22 -3.20 12.17
CA LEU A 60 -4.18 -3.83 12.98
C LEU A 60 -2.88 -3.92 12.18
N THR A 61 -1.77 -3.81 12.89
CA THR A 61 -0.43 -3.82 12.29
C THR A 61 -0.16 -5.11 11.52
N GLY A 62 0.28 -4.97 10.27
CA GLY A 62 0.58 -6.07 9.36
C GLY A 62 -0.62 -6.66 8.63
N ALA A 63 -1.85 -6.24 8.97
CA ALA A 63 -3.07 -6.80 8.39
C ALA A 63 -3.16 -6.61 6.87
N SER A 64 -2.68 -5.48 6.36
CA SER A 64 -2.74 -5.16 4.92
C SER A 64 -1.85 -6.03 4.05
N SER A 65 -0.87 -6.71 4.62
CA SER A 65 0.11 -7.51 3.88
C SER A 65 -0.17 -9.01 3.95
N VAL A 66 -1.12 -9.46 4.78
CA VAL A 66 -1.42 -10.89 4.93
C VAL A 66 -2.18 -11.43 3.72
N PRO A 67 -1.67 -12.47 3.03
CA PRO A 67 -2.38 -13.10 1.92
C PRO A 67 -3.74 -13.67 2.38
N ALA A 68 -4.75 -13.61 1.50
CA ALA A 68 -6.13 -13.97 1.86
C ALA A 68 -6.31 -15.41 2.37
N MET A 69 -5.48 -16.34 1.90
CA MET A 69 -5.54 -17.77 2.30
C MET A 69 -4.62 -18.11 3.47
N ASP A 70 -3.88 -17.11 4.01
CA ASP A 70 -2.98 -17.33 5.14
C ASP A 70 -3.78 -17.46 6.46
N SER A 71 -3.39 -18.41 7.30
CA SER A 71 -4.01 -18.63 8.61
C SER A 71 -3.94 -17.40 9.54
N ARG A 72 -2.97 -16.52 9.34
CA ARG A 72 -2.86 -15.23 10.04
C ARG A 72 -4.10 -14.35 9.80
N GLY A 73 -4.79 -14.48 8.66
CA GLY A 73 -6.04 -13.75 8.38
C GLY A 73 -7.12 -14.04 9.42
N HIS A 74 -7.30 -15.31 9.82
CA HIS A 74 -8.26 -15.68 10.88
C HIS A 74 -7.85 -15.14 12.25
N GLN A 75 -6.55 -15.13 12.56
CA GLN A 75 -6.04 -14.58 13.81
C GLN A 75 -6.26 -13.07 13.89
N LEU A 76 -6.00 -12.37 12.78
CA LEU A 76 -6.25 -10.92 12.67
C LEU A 76 -7.74 -10.59 12.77
N ALA A 77 -8.61 -11.36 12.13
CA ALA A 77 -10.06 -11.16 12.25
C ALA A 77 -10.53 -11.31 13.71
N ALA A 78 -10.06 -12.35 14.41
CA ALA A 78 -10.36 -12.54 15.82
C ALA A 78 -9.77 -11.42 16.71
N ALA A 79 -8.56 -10.95 16.42
CA ALA A 79 -7.94 -9.86 17.13
C ALA A 79 -8.69 -8.54 16.88
N ALA A 80 -9.09 -8.26 15.63
CA ALA A 80 -9.89 -7.08 15.29
C ALA A 80 -11.25 -7.08 16.01
N GLY A 81 -11.91 -8.26 16.09
CA GLY A 81 -13.17 -8.41 16.85
C GLY A 81 -13.00 -8.11 18.34
N ARG A 82 -11.92 -8.56 18.96
CA ARG A 82 -11.61 -8.19 20.36
C ARG A 82 -11.29 -6.72 20.51
N ARG A 83 -10.50 -6.17 19.58
CA ARG A 83 -10.07 -4.77 19.66
C ARG A 83 -11.22 -3.77 19.49
N ILE A 84 -12.17 -4.04 18.58
CA ILE A 84 -13.32 -3.13 18.40
C ILE A 84 -14.16 -3.02 19.68
N VAL A 85 -14.33 -4.12 20.41
CA VAL A 85 -15.04 -4.08 21.71
C VAL A 85 -14.30 -3.18 22.70
N GLN A 86 -12.98 -3.28 22.76
CA GLN A 86 -12.18 -2.43 23.64
C GLN A 86 -12.24 -0.96 23.22
N LEU A 87 -12.21 -0.64 21.92
CA LEU A 87 -12.35 0.74 21.42
C LEU A 87 -13.69 1.38 21.82
N VAL A 88 -14.76 0.57 21.86
CA VAL A 88 -16.08 1.04 22.36
C VAL A 88 -16.02 1.38 23.84
N TRP A 89 -15.37 0.55 24.66
CA TRP A 89 -15.22 0.81 26.10
C TRP A 89 -14.33 2.02 26.38
N ASP A 90 -13.29 2.22 25.57
CA ASP A 90 -12.36 3.34 25.69
C ASP A 90 -12.91 4.63 25.04
N ASP A 91 -14.11 4.60 24.44
CA ASP A 91 -14.75 5.69 23.66
C ASP A 91 -13.85 6.25 22.54
N VAL A 92 -12.99 5.42 21.96
CA VAL A 92 -12.11 5.82 20.86
C VAL A 92 -12.87 5.83 19.53
N LYS A 93 -12.84 6.97 18.85
CA LYS A 93 -13.56 7.21 17.60
C LYS A 93 -12.57 7.31 16.42
N PRO A 94 -13.00 7.06 15.19
CA PRO A 94 -12.18 7.30 13.99
C PRO A 94 -11.61 8.72 13.93
N SER A 95 -12.34 9.72 14.43
CA SER A 95 -11.89 11.13 14.52
C SER A 95 -10.72 11.35 15.46
N ASP A 96 -10.48 10.44 16.40
CA ASP A 96 -9.37 10.54 17.34
C ASP A 96 -8.06 9.96 16.72
N ILE A 97 -8.21 9.21 15.64
CA ILE A 97 -7.12 8.51 14.93
C ILE A 97 -6.82 9.20 13.59
N ILE A 98 -7.85 9.47 12.78
CA ILE A 98 -7.68 10.09 11.46
C ILE A 98 -7.53 11.61 11.63
N GLY A 99 -6.31 12.08 11.46
CA GLY A 99 -5.97 13.51 11.49
C GLY A 99 -4.89 13.83 10.46
N ASP A 100 -4.39 15.07 10.49
CA ASP A 100 -3.41 15.56 9.52
C ASP A 100 -2.14 14.69 9.48
N ALA A 101 -1.64 14.24 10.63
CA ALA A 101 -0.45 13.40 10.73
C ALA A 101 -0.66 12.05 10.03
N SER A 102 -1.77 11.37 10.34
CA SER A 102 -2.08 10.04 9.75
C SER A 102 -2.29 10.13 8.23
N ILE A 103 -2.89 11.23 7.74
CA ILE A 103 -3.10 11.46 6.30
C ILE A 103 -1.78 11.74 5.58
N ARG A 104 -0.89 12.59 6.16
CA ARG A 104 0.44 12.82 5.59
C ARG A 104 1.29 11.55 5.59
N ASN A 105 1.25 10.75 6.65
CA ASN A 105 1.90 9.45 6.69
C ASN A 105 1.39 8.53 5.58
N ALA A 106 0.07 8.48 5.39
CA ALA A 106 -0.55 7.67 4.34
C ALA A 106 -0.10 8.13 2.93
N ALA A 107 -0.04 9.44 2.68
CA ALA A 107 0.42 9.96 1.40
C ALA A 107 1.87 9.54 1.10
N LYS A 108 2.78 9.73 2.07
CA LYS A 108 4.19 9.31 1.93
C LYS A 108 4.33 7.80 1.76
N ALA A 109 3.62 7.01 2.54
CA ALA A 109 3.62 5.55 2.41
C ALA A 109 3.07 5.10 1.05
N GLY A 110 2.02 5.75 0.55
CA GLY A 110 1.45 5.47 -0.77
C GLY A 110 2.44 5.67 -1.90
N VAL A 111 3.25 6.71 -1.82
CA VAL A 111 4.34 6.97 -2.78
C VAL A 111 5.45 5.92 -2.62
N ALA A 112 5.90 5.65 -1.38
CA ALA A 112 6.95 4.67 -1.12
C ALA A 112 6.57 3.24 -1.54
N LEU A 113 5.27 2.91 -1.56
CA LEU A 113 4.73 1.67 -2.08
C LEU A 113 4.74 1.60 -3.63
N GLY A 114 4.98 2.71 -4.34
CA GLY A 114 4.69 2.77 -5.77
C GLY A 114 3.20 2.53 -6.05
N GLY A 115 2.34 3.04 -5.16
CA GLY A 115 0.92 2.75 -5.11
C GLY A 115 0.10 3.34 -6.26
N SER A 116 -1.18 3.00 -6.29
CA SER A 116 -2.12 3.46 -7.30
C SER A 116 -2.35 4.98 -7.24
N THR A 117 -2.48 5.62 -8.40
CA THR A 117 -2.89 7.03 -8.53
C THR A 117 -4.26 7.33 -7.91
N ASN A 118 -5.13 6.32 -7.78
CA ASN A 118 -6.40 6.44 -7.08
C ASN A 118 -6.24 6.86 -5.61
N ALA A 119 -5.08 6.60 -5.00
CA ALA A 119 -4.78 7.01 -3.63
C ALA A 119 -4.93 8.53 -3.43
N ALA A 120 -4.53 9.34 -4.41
CA ALA A 120 -4.67 10.79 -4.33
C ALA A 120 -6.14 11.21 -4.12
N SER A 121 -7.05 10.72 -4.96
CA SER A 121 -8.48 11.02 -4.86
C SER A 121 -9.09 10.51 -3.56
N HIS A 122 -8.74 9.29 -3.14
CA HIS A 122 -9.28 8.69 -1.93
C HIS A 122 -8.77 9.40 -0.67
N LEU A 123 -7.47 9.71 -0.58
CA LEU A 123 -6.93 10.41 0.58
C LEU A 123 -7.51 11.82 0.72
N ILE A 124 -7.67 12.55 -0.38
CA ILE A 124 -8.32 13.88 -0.36
C ILE A 124 -9.77 13.77 0.10
N ALA A 125 -10.51 12.76 -0.35
CA ALA A 125 -11.89 12.54 0.08
C ALA A 125 -11.98 12.21 1.58
N ILE A 126 -11.09 11.33 2.08
CA ILE A 126 -10.99 10.98 3.50
C ILE A 126 -10.60 12.22 4.32
N ALA A 127 -9.59 12.96 3.87
CA ALA A 127 -9.11 14.16 4.53
C ALA A 127 -10.24 15.20 4.70
N ARG A 128 -10.96 15.49 3.63
CA ARG A 128 -12.12 16.41 3.68
C ARG A 128 -13.20 15.94 4.65
N ARG A 129 -13.48 14.64 4.66
CA ARG A 129 -14.47 14.06 5.58
C ARG A 129 -14.00 14.14 7.04
N ALA A 130 -12.70 14.00 7.28
CA ALA A 130 -12.08 14.14 8.60
C ALA A 130 -11.88 15.61 9.05
N GLY A 131 -12.19 16.59 8.20
CA GLY A 131 -11.95 18.00 8.48
C GLY A 131 -10.51 18.46 8.32
N SER A 132 -9.67 17.65 7.67
CA SER A 132 -8.28 18.00 7.32
C SER A 132 -8.24 18.88 6.07
N GLY A 133 -7.30 19.82 6.07
CA GLY A 133 -7.01 20.69 4.92
C GLY A 133 -6.08 20.05 3.86
N PHE A 134 -5.86 18.74 3.88
CA PHE A 134 -4.98 18.06 2.93
C PHE A 134 -5.48 18.18 1.48
N THR A 135 -4.60 18.62 0.58
CA THR A 135 -4.90 18.93 -0.83
C THR A 135 -4.10 18.07 -1.80
N LEU A 136 -4.39 18.21 -3.10
CA LEU A 136 -3.62 17.56 -4.15
C LEU A 136 -2.16 18.06 -4.19
N GLU A 137 -1.93 19.34 -3.90
CA GLU A 137 -0.60 19.93 -3.76
C GLU A 137 0.16 19.26 -2.60
N ALA A 138 -0.47 19.08 -1.45
CA ALA A 138 0.14 18.41 -0.31
C ALA A 138 0.47 16.93 -0.61
N PHE A 139 -0.34 16.28 -1.46
CA PHE A 139 -0.03 14.95 -1.97
C PHE A 139 1.21 14.96 -2.88
N ASP A 140 1.30 15.89 -3.82
CA ASP A 140 2.45 16.06 -4.71
C ASP A 140 3.75 16.35 -3.92
N ASP A 141 3.68 17.26 -2.96
CA ASP A 141 4.79 17.58 -2.06
C ASP A 141 5.26 16.35 -1.27
N SER A 142 4.32 15.49 -0.82
CA SER A 142 4.65 14.22 -0.16
C SER A 142 5.39 13.28 -1.11
N GLY A 143 4.98 13.25 -2.38
CA GLY A 143 5.61 12.44 -3.43
C GLY A 143 7.05 12.84 -3.71
N ARG A 144 7.37 14.13 -3.63
CA ARG A 144 8.73 14.65 -3.84
C ARG A 144 9.70 14.34 -2.69
N GLN A 145 9.19 13.96 -1.52
CA GLN A 145 9.99 13.74 -0.32
C GLN A 145 10.46 12.30 -0.14
N VAL A 146 9.79 11.35 -0.81
CA VAL A 146 10.05 9.92 -0.59
C VAL A 146 10.19 9.16 -1.90
N PRO A 147 11.18 8.26 -2.01
CA PRO A 147 11.34 7.39 -3.16
C PRO A 147 10.45 6.14 -3.06
N VAL A 148 10.37 5.37 -4.14
CA VAL A 148 9.74 4.05 -4.16
C VAL A 148 10.63 3.03 -3.47
N LEU A 149 10.12 2.38 -2.43
CA LEU A 149 10.83 1.38 -1.64
C LEU A 149 10.32 -0.04 -1.88
N ALA A 150 9.04 -0.21 -2.21
CA ALA A 150 8.48 -1.52 -2.51
C ALA A 150 8.75 -1.91 -3.98
N ASN A 151 9.61 -2.92 -4.18
CA ASN A 151 9.93 -3.45 -5.49
C ASN A 151 8.84 -4.41 -5.98
N VAL A 152 7.60 -3.94 -6.04
CA VAL A 152 6.41 -4.73 -6.37
C VAL A 152 5.79 -4.22 -7.66
N GLN A 153 5.31 -5.14 -8.51
CA GLN A 153 4.60 -4.79 -9.73
C GLN A 153 3.36 -3.91 -9.43
N PRO A 154 3.05 -2.93 -10.29
CA PRO A 154 3.63 -2.62 -11.59
C PRO A 154 4.93 -1.80 -11.56
N SER A 155 5.26 -1.15 -10.45
CA SER A 155 6.43 -0.26 -10.34
C SER A 155 7.76 -1.02 -10.17
N GLY A 156 7.72 -2.31 -9.84
CA GLY A 156 8.85 -3.18 -9.59
C GLY A 156 8.69 -4.57 -10.18
N GLU A 157 9.41 -5.54 -9.60
CA GLU A 157 9.57 -6.89 -10.16
C GLU A 157 8.78 -7.97 -9.43
N TYR A 158 8.57 -7.81 -8.11
CA TYR A 158 7.99 -8.82 -7.23
C TYR A 158 6.46 -8.72 -7.19
N ILE A 159 5.81 -9.65 -6.51
CA ILE A 159 4.36 -9.65 -6.29
C ILE A 159 4.02 -9.60 -4.80
N MET A 160 2.75 -9.38 -4.47
CA MET A 160 2.33 -9.02 -3.10
C MET A 160 2.65 -10.08 -2.04
N HIS A 161 2.66 -11.38 -2.37
CA HIS A 161 3.01 -12.38 -1.37
C HIS A 161 4.51 -12.35 -1.03
N GLU A 162 5.39 -12.05 -2.00
CA GLU A 162 6.82 -11.86 -1.74
C GLU A 162 7.06 -10.62 -0.88
N PHE A 163 6.26 -9.56 -1.09
CA PHE A 163 6.27 -8.39 -0.22
C PHE A 163 5.85 -8.74 1.22
N ALA A 164 4.81 -9.54 1.39
CA ALA A 164 4.38 -10.03 2.70
C ALA A 164 5.47 -10.85 3.40
N ASP A 165 6.13 -11.75 2.67
CA ASP A 165 7.21 -12.60 3.20
C ASP A 165 8.48 -11.78 3.53
N ALA A 166 8.75 -10.71 2.79
CA ALA A 166 9.82 -9.77 3.07
C ALA A 166 9.58 -8.90 4.32
N GLY A 167 8.43 -9.03 4.99
CA GLY A 167 8.05 -8.30 6.18
C GLY A 167 6.90 -7.31 6.00
N GLY A 168 6.42 -7.15 4.77
CA GLY A 168 5.24 -6.38 4.41
C GLY A 168 5.31 -4.90 4.74
N LEU A 169 4.14 -4.30 4.90
CA LEU A 169 4.01 -2.86 5.18
C LEU A 169 4.77 -2.42 6.44
N PRO A 170 4.68 -3.10 7.61
CA PRO A 170 5.42 -2.66 8.80
C PRO A 170 6.94 -2.58 8.56
N ALA A 171 7.52 -3.56 7.87
CA ALA A 171 8.95 -3.57 7.55
C ALA A 171 9.33 -2.42 6.58
N MET A 172 8.50 -2.13 5.58
CA MET A 172 8.72 -0.98 4.69
C MET A 172 8.64 0.34 5.47
N LEU A 173 7.68 0.49 6.39
CA LEU A 173 7.56 1.71 7.21
C LEU A 173 8.78 1.94 8.11
N THR A 174 9.50 0.90 8.55
CA THR A 174 10.77 1.12 9.28
C THR A 174 11.83 1.78 8.41
N ARG A 175 11.87 1.48 7.10
CA ARG A 175 12.77 2.15 6.15
C ARG A 175 12.40 3.60 5.92
N LEU A 176 11.13 3.93 6.06
CA LEU A 176 10.56 5.27 5.86
C LEU A 176 10.45 6.07 7.16
N ALA A 177 10.80 5.51 8.32
CA ALA A 177 10.49 6.04 9.65
C ALA A 177 10.94 7.50 9.86
N SER A 178 12.10 7.90 9.31
CA SER A 178 12.60 9.28 9.40
C SER A 178 11.72 10.32 8.68
N GLN A 179 10.83 9.89 7.81
CA GLN A 179 9.90 10.73 7.05
C GLN A 179 8.49 10.74 7.63
N LEU A 180 8.21 9.90 8.63
CA LEU A 180 6.88 9.70 9.20
C LEU A 180 6.70 10.42 10.53
N GLU A 181 5.46 10.78 10.82
CA GLU A 181 5.02 11.26 12.13
C GLU A 181 4.68 10.04 12.99
N LEU A 182 5.67 9.53 13.72
CA LEU A 182 5.60 8.25 14.42
C LEU A 182 4.66 8.25 15.63
N GLU A 183 4.35 9.42 16.20
CA GLU A 183 3.44 9.58 17.33
C GLU A 183 1.95 9.51 16.93
N ALA A 184 1.65 9.32 15.64
CA ALA A 184 0.26 9.21 15.17
C ALA A 184 -0.45 8.04 15.86
N PRO A 185 -1.65 8.26 16.45
CA PRO A 185 -2.39 7.23 17.16
C PRO A 185 -2.97 6.18 16.21
N THR A 186 -3.20 4.98 16.72
CA THR A 186 -3.80 3.89 15.94
C THR A 186 -4.87 3.12 16.72
N VAL A 187 -5.68 2.34 16.01
CA VAL A 187 -6.69 1.45 16.62
C VAL A 187 -6.08 0.40 17.55
N THR A 188 -4.78 0.13 17.47
CA THR A 188 -4.12 -0.83 18.36
C THR A 188 -4.01 -0.32 19.80
N GLY A 189 -4.12 0.98 20.00
CA GLY A 189 -3.87 1.68 21.26
C GLY A 189 -2.42 2.13 21.44
N ALA A 190 -1.54 1.77 20.50
CA ALA A 190 -0.17 2.21 20.42
C ALA A 190 0.00 3.24 19.28
N THR A 191 1.11 3.96 19.25
CA THR A 191 1.45 4.87 18.15
C THR A 191 1.90 4.07 16.90
N LEU A 192 1.98 4.74 15.76
CA LEU A 192 2.52 4.14 14.54
C LEU A 192 3.97 3.66 14.77
N GLY A 193 4.79 4.47 15.45
CA GLY A 193 6.18 4.15 15.75
C GLY A 193 6.32 2.91 16.61
N GLU A 194 5.53 2.79 17.68
CA GLU A 194 5.51 1.61 18.53
C GLU A 194 5.10 0.36 17.76
N ASN A 195 4.07 0.47 16.91
CA ASN A 195 3.58 -0.64 16.12
C ASN A 195 4.62 -1.21 15.14
N ILE A 196 5.47 -0.37 14.55
CA ILE A 196 6.48 -0.81 13.57
C ILE A 196 7.84 -1.12 14.20
N SER A 197 8.07 -0.79 15.48
CA SER A 197 9.39 -0.81 16.15
C SER A 197 10.12 -2.17 16.09
N HIS A 198 9.37 -3.26 16.01
CA HIS A 198 9.93 -4.62 15.96
C HIS A 198 9.94 -5.23 14.56
N ALA A 199 9.41 -4.53 13.56
CA ALA A 199 9.35 -5.04 12.20
C ALA A 199 10.75 -5.05 11.57
N LYS A 200 11.03 -6.10 10.79
CA LYS A 200 12.33 -6.31 10.14
C LYS A 200 12.12 -6.59 8.66
N VAL A 201 13.00 -6.04 7.84
CA VAL A 201 13.07 -6.38 6.42
C VAL A 201 13.73 -7.75 6.28
N GLY A 202 12.97 -8.71 5.77
CA GLY A 202 13.45 -10.07 5.49
C GLY A 202 14.22 -10.17 4.18
N ASP A 203 13.77 -9.42 3.16
CA ASP A 203 14.41 -9.39 1.84
C ASP A 203 14.62 -7.92 1.39
N PRO A 204 15.88 -7.45 1.31
CA PRO A 204 16.20 -6.09 0.88
C PRO A 204 16.04 -5.87 -0.63
N ASP A 205 15.88 -6.91 -1.44
CA ASP A 205 15.57 -6.77 -2.86
C ASP A 205 14.10 -6.47 -3.09
N VAL A 206 13.23 -6.94 -2.23
CA VAL A 206 11.79 -6.68 -2.24
C VAL A 206 11.44 -5.37 -1.55
N ILE A 207 12.05 -5.09 -0.39
CA ILE A 207 11.86 -3.85 0.38
C ILE A 207 13.18 -3.09 0.42
N ARG A 208 13.34 -2.15 -0.49
CA ARG A 208 14.55 -1.35 -0.66
C ARG A 208 14.77 -0.35 0.48
N SER A 209 16.01 0.12 0.61
CA SER A 209 16.36 1.22 1.51
C SER A 209 16.19 2.58 0.85
N MET A 210 16.17 3.64 1.64
CA MET A 210 16.15 5.03 1.15
C MET A 210 17.36 5.36 0.27
N ASP A 211 18.51 4.73 0.52
CA ASP A 211 19.77 4.97 -0.23
C ASP A 211 19.86 4.16 -1.52
N ASN A 212 19.02 3.11 -1.66
CA ASN A 212 18.96 2.26 -2.84
C ASN A 212 17.49 1.97 -3.23
N PRO A 213 16.71 2.97 -3.59
CA PRO A 213 15.29 2.82 -3.92
C PRO A 213 15.09 2.12 -5.27
N VAL A 214 13.85 1.69 -5.52
CA VAL A 214 13.41 1.18 -6.84
C VAL A 214 13.40 2.32 -7.86
N ALA A 215 12.90 3.49 -7.44
CA ALA A 215 12.86 4.72 -8.22
C ALA A 215 12.89 5.92 -7.26
N THR A 216 13.50 7.01 -7.70
CA THR A 216 13.58 8.25 -6.91
C THR A 216 12.28 9.04 -6.88
N GLU A 217 11.43 8.84 -7.88
CA GLU A 217 10.13 9.50 -8.03
C GLU A 217 9.09 8.46 -8.47
N ALA A 218 7.85 8.54 -7.93
CA ALA A 218 6.79 7.60 -8.23
C ALA A 218 5.54 8.27 -8.82
N LEU A 219 4.97 9.20 -8.08
CA LEU A 219 3.73 9.89 -8.44
C LEU A 219 3.99 11.39 -8.50
N ALA A 220 3.53 12.02 -9.56
CA ALA A 220 3.60 13.47 -9.74
C ALA A 220 2.25 14.02 -10.18
N VAL A 221 1.89 15.18 -9.66
CA VAL A 221 0.72 15.93 -10.12
C VAL A 221 1.14 16.81 -11.28
N LEU A 222 0.63 16.48 -12.47
CA LEU A 222 0.93 17.26 -13.67
C LEU A 222 -0.13 18.35 -13.87
N LYS A 223 0.33 19.58 -14.09
CA LYS A 223 -0.54 20.73 -14.35
C LYS A 223 -0.28 21.30 -15.74
N GLY A 224 -1.32 21.79 -16.39
CA GLY A 224 -1.23 22.40 -17.70
C GLY A 224 -2.56 23.01 -18.14
N ASN A 225 -2.63 23.48 -19.37
CA ASN A 225 -3.83 24.12 -19.91
C ASN A 225 -5.04 23.18 -20.01
N LEU A 226 -4.82 21.86 -20.12
CA LEU A 226 -5.90 20.86 -20.13
C LEU A 226 -6.31 20.45 -18.72
N ALA A 227 -5.42 20.53 -17.75
CA ALA A 227 -5.66 20.18 -16.35
C ALA A 227 -5.00 21.24 -15.44
N PRO A 228 -5.59 22.45 -15.33
CA PRO A 228 -4.96 23.55 -14.59
C PRO A 228 -4.85 23.29 -13.09
N ASN A 229 -5.67 22.40 -12.56
CA ASN A 229 -5.69 22.02 -11.15
C ASN A 229 -5.01 20.66 -10.88
N GLY A 230 -4.47 20.03 -11.90
CA GLY A 230 -3.88 18.71 -11.81
C GLY A 230 -4.82 17.57 -12.17
#